data_e800855428dbba484c4925abb2223c10
#
_entry.id   e800855428dbba484c4925abb2223c10
#
_cell.length_a   1.000
_cell.length_b   1.000
_cell.length_c   1.000
_cell.angle_alpha   90.00
_cell.angle_beta   90.00
_cell.angle_gamma   90.00
#
_symmetry.space_group_name_H-M   'P 1'
#
loop_
_entity.id
_entity.type
_entity.pdbx_description
1 polymer ?
#
loop_
_entity_poly.entity_id
_entity_poly.type
_entity_poly.pdbx_seq_one_letter_code
_entity_poly.pdbx_strand_id
1 'polypeptide(L)'
;FLKDLKLYESDEKIPLLKDLLVEISGKIPLVIEIKKHKNIGILENKLVDLLENYKGKYLICSFEKNILFWFKKNKPNLKRGLIFESNPKKFEKYNKTLFLYKYYKSRADFISLDYKLLDSSIYDFCVKNSLDLITWTIRNKENFEKVKEKVDAVIFESLFKL
;
A
#
# COMPACT_ATOMS: atom_id res chain seq x y z
N PHE A 1 -16.42 11.11 -16.85
CA PHE A 1 -15.12 11.24 -17.55
C PHE A 1 -14.20 10.03 -17.28
N LEU A 2 -13.68 9.78 -16.05
CA LEU A 2 -12.81 8.62 -15.81
C LEU A 2 -13.51 7.27 -15.99
N LYS A 3 -14.76 7.16 -15.57
CA LYS A 3 -15.58 5.94 -15.70
C LYS A 3 -15.91 5.55 -17.15
N ASP A 4 -15.63 6.44 -18.11
CA ASP A 4 -15.88 6.18 -19.54
C ASP A 4 -14.62 5.78 -20.28
N LEU A 5 -13.45 5.87 -19.62
CA LEU A 5 -12.17 5.43 -20.18
C LEU A 5 -12.07 3.91 -20.16
N LYS A 6 -11.66 3.34 -21.29
CA LYS A 6 -11.32 1.93 -21.40
C LYS A 6 -9.93 1.66 -20.85
N LEU A 7 -9.73 0.45 -20.34
CA LEU A 7 -8.41 -0.06 -20.02
C LEU A 7 -7.63 -0.33 -21.31
N TYR A 8 -6.31 -0.26 -21.22
CA TYR A 8 -5.43 -0.50 -22.37
C TYR A 8 -5.65 -1.91 -22.93
N GLU A 9 -5.80 -2.03 -24.27
CA GLU A 9 -6.06 -3.29 -24.97
C GLU A 9 -7.28 -4.08 -24.46
N SER A 10 -8.30 -3.41 -23.94
CA SER A 10 -9.52 -4.03 -23.41
C SER A 10 -10.75 -3.17 -23.69
N ASP A 11 -11.92 -3.79 -23.75
CA ASP A 11 -13.21 -3.10 -23.75
C ASP A 11 -13.71 -2.78 -22.34
N GLU A 12 -13.00 -3.23 -21.31
CA GLU A 12 -13.33 -2.97 -19.92
C GLU A 12 -13.06 -1.52 -19.54
N LYS A 13 -13.85 -1.01 -18.62
CA LYS A 13 -13.73 0.35 -18.07
C LYS A 13 -13.09 0.33 -16.68
N ILE A 14 -12.57 1.47 -16.25
CA ILE A 14 -12.08 1.64 -14.87
C ILE A 14 -13.26 1.49 -13.91
N PRO A 15 -13.29 0.47 -13.03
CA PRO A 15 -14.40 0.26 -12.10
C PRO A 15 -14.43 1.34 -11.03
N LEU A 16 -15.63 1.67 -10.54
CA LEU A 16 -15.75 2.48 -9.33
C LEU A 16 -15.51 1.63 -8.10
N LEU A 17 -14.84 2.20 -7.10
CA LEU A 17 -14.56 1.47 -5.85
C LEU A 17 -15.86 0.92 -5.22
N LYS A 18 -16.95 1.67 -5.24
CA LYS A 18 -18.24 1.20 -4.70
C LYS A 18 -18.72 -0.10 -5.35
N ASP A 19 -18.55 -0.22 -6.67
CA ASP A 19 -19.01 -1.39 -7.43
C ASP A 19 -18.10 -2.60 -7.10
N LEU A 20 -16.78 -2.36 -7.00
CA LEU A 20 -15.81 -3.35 -6.56
C LEU A 20 -16.09 -3.86 -5.13
N LEU A 21 -16.43 -2.97 -4.20
CA LEU A 21 -16.77 -3.36 -2.81
C LEU A 21 -18.01 -4.25 -2.77
N VAL A 22 -19.02 -3.98 -3.61
CA VAL A 22 -20.23 -4.82 -3.73
C VAL A 22 -19.88 -6.20 -4.28
N GLU A 23 -19.08 -6.27 -5.33
CA GLU A 23 -18.68 -7.53 -5.98
C GLU A 23 -17.87 -8.42 -5.02
N ILE A 24 -16.85 -7.84 -4.37
CA ILE A 24 -16.01 -8.55 -3.41
C ILE A 24 -16.82 -8.97 -2.19
N SER A 25 -17.76 -8.13 -1.74
CA SER A 25 -18.70 -8.44 -0.65
C SER A 25 -18.04 -9.05 0.61
N GLY A 26 -16.84 -8.61 0.94
CA GLY A 26 -16.07 -9.08 2.10
C GLY A 26 -15.42 -10.46 1.97
N LYS A 27 -15.50 -11.12 0.82
CA LYS A 27 -14.97 -12.48 0.61
C LYS A 27 -13.45 -12.56 0.70
N ILE A 28 -12.76 -11.48 0.31
CA ILE A 28 -11.29 -11.38 0.36
C ILE A 28 -10.88 -10.06 1.03
N PRO A 29 -9.75 -10.04 1.76
CA PRO A 29 -9.19 -8.80 2.31
C PRO A 29 -8.71 -7.88 1.19
N LEU A 30 -8.82 -6.57 1.42
CA LEU A 30 -8.39 -5.53 0.48
C LEU A 30 -7.19 -4.75 1.01
N VAL A 31 -6.26 -4.41 0.13
CA VAL A 31 -5.24 -3.38 0.36
C VAL A 31 -5.54 -2.22 -0.58
N ILE A 32 -5.95 -1.09 -0.03
CA ILE A 32 -6.40 0.09 -0.79
C ILE A 32 -5.29 1.13 -0.78
N GLU A 33 -4.66 1.34 -1.93
CA GLU A 33 -3.64 2.37 -2.09
C GLU A 33 -4.27 3.71 -2.47
N ILE A 34 -3.96 4.75 -1.70
CA ILE A 34 -4.33 6.13 -2.02
C ILE A 34 -3.13 6.81 -2.68
N LYS A 35 -3.30 7.15 -3.95
CA LYS A 35 -2.29 7.86 -4.74
C LYS A 35 -2.19 9.32 -4.32
N LYS A 36 -1.02 9.93 -4.58
CA LYS A 36 -0.78 11.35 -4.34
C LYS A 36 -1.83 12.24 -5.01
N HIS A 37 -2.37 13.20 -4.25
CA HIS A 37 -3.28 14.22 -4.75
C HIS A 37 -3.14 15.53 -3.95
N LYS A 38 -3.77 16.62 -4.42
CA LYS A 38 -3.55 17.95 -3.84
C LYS A 38 -4.41 18.24 -2.60
N ASN A 39 -5.67 17.85 -2.60
CA ASN A 39 -6.66 18.26 -1.60
C ASN A 39 -6.92 17.14 -0.58
N ILE A 40 -5.95 16.93 0.33
CA ILE A 40 -6.07 15.93 1.39
C ILE A 40 -7.30 16.24 2.26
N GLY A 41 -8.09 15.21 2.56
CA GLY A 41 -9.33 15.28 3.31
C GLY A 41 -10.57 15.03 2.45
N ILE A 42 -10.59 15.47 1.19
CA ILE A 42 -11.78 15.30 0.32
C ILE A 42 -11.92 13.85 -0.13
N LEU A 43 -10.85 13.27 -0.69
CA LEU A 43 -10.86 11.87 -1.14
C LEU A 43 -10.95 10.91 0.05
N GLU A 44 -10.22 11.22 1.11
CA GLU A 44 -10.17 10.41 2.34
C GLU A 44 -11.55 10.32 3.00
N ASN A 45 -12.29 11.44 3.11
CA ASN A 45 -13.66 11.41 3.65
C ASN A 45 -14.57 10.55 2.76
N LYS A 46 -14.55 10.73 1.44
CA LYS A 46 -15.34 9.90 0.51
C LYS A 46 -15.00 8.41 0.61
N LEU A 47 -13.72 8.08 0.79
CA LEU A 47 -13.30 6.70 1.00
C LEU A 47 -13.84 6.14 2.31
N VAL A 48 -13.76 6.92 3.39
CA VAL A 48 -14.31 6.54 4.69
C VAL A 48 -15.82 6.27 4.59
N ASP A 49 -16.58 7.18 3.95
CA ASP A 49 -18.02 7.03 3.76
C ASP A 49 -18.37 5.74 3.01
N LEU A 50 -17.61 5.40 1.95
CA LEU A 50 -17.79 4.16 1.20
C LEU A 50 -17.48 2.90 2.03
N LEU A 51 -16.48 2.99 2.92
CA LEU A 51 -16.03 1.86 3.73
C LEU A 51 -16.82 1.68 5.03
N GLU A 52 -17.64 2.67 5.45
CA GLU A 52 -18.37 2.64 6.72
C GLU A 52 -19.30 1.42 6.83
N ASN A 53 -19.94 1.05 5.73
CA ASN A 53 -20.86 -0.09 5.67
C ASN A 53 -20.21 -1.36 5.11
N TYR A 54 -18.95 -1.32 4.71
CA TYR A 54 -18.24 -2.48 4.18
C TYR A 54 -17.83 -3.43 5.30
N LYS A 55 -18.27 -4.69 5.22
CA LYS A 55 -18.03 -5.71 6.27
C LYS A 55 -16.75 -6.52 6.06
N GLY A 56 -16.07 -6.34 4.92
CA GLY A 56 -14.80 -7.03 4.62
C GLY A 56 -13.61 -6.43 5.37
N LYS A 57 -12.55 -7.22 5.47
CA LYS A 57 -11.26 -6.74 6.00
C LYS A 57 -10.58 -5.86 4.95
N TYR A 58 -9.99 -4.75 5.38
CA TYR A 58 -9.19 -3.89 4.51
C TYR A 58 -8.07 -3.18 5.25
N LEU A 59 -7.05 -2.81 4.50
CA LEU A 59 -5.94 -1.97 4.92
C LEU A 59 -5.85 -0.77 3.98
N ILE A 60 -5.43 0.37 4.48
CA ILE A 60 -5.15 1.56 3.67
C ILE A 60 -3.65 1.77 3.60
N CYS A 61 -3.12 2.10 2.44
CA CYS A 61 -1.72 2.43 2.28
C CYS A 61 -1.49 3.61 1.32
N SER A 62 -0.34 4.25 1.44
CA SER A 62 0.08 5.35 0.57
C SER A 62 1.58 5.59 0.64
N PHE A 63 2.17 6.13 -0.44
CA PHE A 63 3.50 6.73 -0.43
C PHE A 63 3.55 8.08 0.30
N GLU A 64 2.38 8.69 0.51
CA GLU A 64 2.25 10.05 1.02
C GLU A 64 1.97 10.07 2.53
N LYS A 65 3.00 10.42 3.30
CA LYS A 65 2.92 10.51 4.77
C LYS A 65 1.78 11.41 5.28
N ASN A 66 1.44 12.47 4.52
CA ASN A 66 0.38 13.40 4.94
C ASN A 66 -1.02 12.80 4.80
N ILE A 67 -1.25 11.94 3.80
CA ILE A 67 -2.48 11.16 3.64
C ILE A 67 -2.63 10.22 4.84
N LEU A 68 -1.58 9.46 5.15
CA LEU A 68 -1.59 8.54 6.29
C LEU A 68 -1.79 9.26 7.63
N PHE A 69 -1.15 10.43 7.79
CA PHE A 69 -1.34 11.25 8.98
C PHE A 69 -2.78 11.77 9.12
N TRP A 70 -3.43 12.11 7.99
CA TRP A 70 -4.84 12.47 8.01
C TRP A 70 -5.71 11.33 8.58
N PHE A 71 -5.50 10.08 8.13
CA PHE A 71 -6.21 8.93 8.69
C PHE A 71 -5.88 8.72 10.17
N LYS A 72 -4.62 8.91 10.58
CA LYS A 72 -4.25 8.83 11.99
C LYS A 72 -5.06 9.79 12.85
N LYS A 73 -5.27 11.00 12.36
CA LYS A 73 -6.00 12.05 13.08
C LYS A 73 -7.51 11.82 13.10
N ASN A 74 -8.08 11.42 11.97
CA ASN A 74 -9.54 11.42 11.76
C ASN A 74 -10.17 10.02 11.91
N LYS A 75 -9.42 8.95 11.69
CA LYS A 75 -9.85 7.55 11.80
C LYS A 75 -8.74 6.68 12.40
N PRO A 76 -8.40 6.91 13.70
CA PRO A 76 -7.23 6.30 14.35
C PRO A 76 -7.26 4.77 14.39
N ASN A 77 -8.44 4.16 14.36
CA ASN A 77 -8.62 2.71 14.40
C ASN A 77 -8.39 2.02 13.05
N LEU A 78 -8.32 2.78 11.94
CA LEU A 78 -8.00 2.21 10.63
C LEU A 78 -6.51 1.90 10.56
N LYS A 79 -6.17 0.64 10.21
CA LYS A 79 -4.80 0.22 9.93
C LYS A 79 -4.31 0.89 8.64
N ARG A 80 -3.14 1.53 8.71
CA ARG A 80 -2.54 2.28 7.60
C ARG A 80 -1.08 1.93 7.41
N GLY A 81 -0.67 1.74 6.17
CA GLY A 81 0.67 1.36 5.77
C GLY A 81 1.40 2.45 5.00
N LEU A 82 2.67 2.66 5.34
CA LEU A 82 3.57 3.47 4.54
C LEU A 82 4.16 2.61 3.42
N ILE A 83 3.88 2.99 2.16
CA ILE A 83 4.57 2.41 1.02
C ILE A 83 5.90 3.14 0.84
N PHE A 84 6.97 2.36 0.74
CA PHE A 84 8.30 2.91 0.52
C PHE A 84 9.08 2.12 -0.52
N GLU A 85 9.64 2.85 -1.49
CA GLU A 85 10.45 2.33 -2.57
C GLU A 85 11.89 2.84 -2.47
N SER A 86 12.81 2.12 -3.11
CA SER A 86 14.19 2.57 -3.25
C SER A 86 14.28 3.81 -4.12
N ASN A 87 15.00 4.82 -3.65
CA ASN A 87 15.35 5.95 -4.49
C ASN A 87 16.29 5.52 -5.64
N PRO A 88 16.32 6.27 -6.76
CA PRO A 88 17.33 6.07 -7.80
C PRO A 88 18.74 6.03 -7.19
N LYS A 89 19.66 5.24 -7.76
CA LYS A 89 21.05 5.03 -7.25
C LYS A 89 21.74 6.30 -6.77
N LYS A 90 21.56 7.41 -7.47
CA LYS A 90 22.11 8.72 -7.11
C LYS A 90 21.73 9.18 -5.69
N PHE A 91 20.55 8.81 -5.20
CA PHE A 91 20.01 9.22 -3.91
C PHE A 91 19.85 8.07 -2.90
N GLU A 92 20.35 6.88 -3.22
CA GLU A 92 20.18 5.67 -2.42
C GLU A 92 20.70 5.84 -0.98
N LYS A 93 21.79 6.56 -0.80
CA LYS A 93 22.35 6.87 0.53
C LYS A 93 21.38 7.61 1.47
N TYR A 94 20.36 8.24 0.93
CA TYR A 94 19.33 8.96 1.71
C TYR A 94 18.10 8.11 2.01
N ASN A 95 18.03 6.88 1.50
CA ASN A 95 16.85 6.03 1.66
C ASN A 95 16.43 5.90 3.13
N LYS A 96 17.36 5.58 4.03
CA LYS A 96 17.06 5.39 5.45
C LYS A 96 16.54 6.68 6.10
N THR A 97 17.19 7.81 5.86
CA THR A 97 16.78 9.10 6.43
C THR A 97 15.39 9.50 5.95
N LEU A 98 15.13 9.35 4.64
CA LEU A 98 13.82 9.65 4.05
C LEU A 98 12.74 8.69 4.58
N PHE A 99 13.07 7.40 4.70
CA PHE A 99 12.16 6.41 5.26
C PHE A 99 11.77 6.78 6.70
N LEU A 100 12.74 7.01 7.57
CA LEU A 100 12.50 7.37 8.97
C LEU A 100 11.66 8.65 9.09
N TYR A 101 11.98 9.66 8.29
CA TYR A 101 11.19 10.89 8.25
C TYR A 101 9.73 10.63 7.86
N LYS A 102 9.50 9.86 6.77
CA LYS A 102 8.14 9.50 6.34
C LYS A 102 7.43 8.64 7.38
N TYR A 103 8.10 7.64 7.95
CA TYR A 103 7.54 6.74 8.95
C TYR A 103 7.05 7.50 10.19
N TYR A 104 7.92 8.29 10.82
CA TYR A 104 7.51 9.05 12.01
C TYR A 104 6.43 10.09 11.74
N LYS A 105 6.41 10.69 10.55
CA LYS A 105 5.38 11.66 10.16
C LYS A 105 4.05 11.01 9.79
N SER A 106 4.07 9.86 9.15
CA SER A 106 2.85 9.15 8.73
C SER A 106 2.10 8.50 9.89
N ARG A 107 2.83 8.12 10.96
CA ARG A 107 2.28 7.28 12.03
C ARG A 107 1.69 5.98 11.50
N ALA A 108 2.37 5.37 10.54
CA ALA A 108 1.98 4.11 9.92
C ALA A 108 2.00 2.96 10.93
N ASP A 109 1.07 2.03 10.77
CA ASP A 109 0.94 0.83 11.62
C ASP A 109 1.66 -0.37 11.01
N PHE A 110 1.89 -0.37 9.67
CA PHE A 110 2.67 -1.36 8.93
C PHE A 110 3.45 -0.70 7.79
N ILE A 111 4.40 -1.44 7.22
CA ILE A 111 5.23 -0.98 6.10
C ILE A 111 4.97 -1.86 4.88
N SER A 112 4.78 -1.21 3.73
CA SER A 112 4.76 -1.85 2.41
C SER A 112 6.06 -1.49 1.68
N LEU A 113 7.06 -2.39 1.76
CA LEU A 113 8.44 -2.13 1.37
C LEU A 113 8.75 -2.73 -0.01
N ASP A 114 9.42 -1.96 -0.88
CA ASP A 114 10.02 -2.51 -2.11
C ASP A 114 10.93 -3.69 -1.77
N TYR A 115 10.75 -4.83 -2.43
CA TYR A 115 11.53 -6.05 -2.16
C TYR A 115 13.05 -5.86 -2.29
N LYS A 116 13.49 -4.89 -3.09
CA LYS A 116 14.90 -4.54 -3.24
C LYS A 116 15.53 -3.97 -1.95
N LEU A 117 14.71 -3.55 -1.01
CA LEU A 117 15.13 -3.01 0.29
C LEU A 117 15.11 -4.04 1.42
N LEU A 118 14.76 -5.30 1.16
CA LEU A 118 14.70 -6.36 2.18
C LEU A 118 16.08 -6.81 2.70
N ASP A 119 17.17 -6.35 2.10
CA ASP A 119 18.54 -6.57 2.60
C ASP A 119 19.21 -5.23 2.99
N SER A 120 18.42 -4.26 3.46
CA SER A 120 18.88 -2.92 3.80
C SER A 120 18.68 -2.60 5.29
N SER A 121 19.35 -1.56 5.75
CA SER A 121 19.16 -1.03 7.11
C SER A 121 17.74 -0.49 7.40
N ILE A 122 16.88 -0.37 6.38
CA ILE A 122 15.45 -0.07 6.54
C ILE A 122 14.73 -1.33 7.01
N TYR A 123 14.99 -2.46 6.36
CA TYR A 123 14.45 -3.75 6.77
C TYR A 123 14.86 -4.09 8.20
N ASP A 124 16.16 -3.93 8.54
CA ASP A 124 16.66 -4.16 9.91
C ASP A 124 15.92 -3.30 10.93
N PHE A 125 15.66 -2.04 10.58
CA PHE A 125 14.84 -1.15 11.43
C PHE A 125 13.42 -1.69 11.61
N CYS A 126 12.77 -2.16 10.56
CA CYS A 126 11.41 -2.70 10.64
C CYS A 126 11.36 -3.94 11.53
N VAL A 127 12.27 -4.90 11.34
CA VAL A 127 12.37 -6.12 12.14
C VAL A 127 12.63 -5.79 13.62
N LYS A 128 13.63 -4.92 13.89
CA LYS A 128 13.97 -4.50 15.26
C LYS A 128 12.79 -3.85 16.01
N ASN A 129 11.90 -3.19 15.28
CA ASN A 129 10.73 -2.53 15.86
C ASN A 129 9.43 -3.36 15.74
N SER A 130 9.53 -4.64 15.33
CA SER A 130 8.40 -5.57 15.17
C SER A 130 7.26 -4.96 14.32
N LEU A 131 7.62 -4.31 13.22
CA LEU A 131 6.65 -3.72 12.30
C LEU A 131 6.15 -4.81 11.33
N ASP A 132 4.84 -4.90 11.16
CA ASP A 132 4.25 -5.74 10.11
C ASP A 132 4.75 -5.30 8.73
N LEU A 133 5.20 -6.25 7.91
CA LEU A 133 5.82 -5.99 6.61
C LEU A 133 5.03 -6.63 5.47
N ILE A 134 4.69 -5.83 4.48
CA ILE A 134 4.24 -6.29 3.16
C ILE A 134 5.33 -5.93 2.16
N THR A 135 5.64 -6.82 1.22
CA THR A 135 6.58 -6.50 0.13
C THR A 135 5.95 -6.56 -1.26
N TRP A 136 6.51 -5.81 -2.23
CA TRP A 136 5.99 -5.64 -3.59
C TRP A 136 7.11 -5.28 -4.59
N THR A 137 6.99 -5.39 -5.88
CA THR A 137 6.03 -6.29 -6.56
C THR A 137 6.81 -7.51 -7.01
N ILE A 138 6.40 -8.68 -6.59
CA ILE A 138 7.08 -9.93 -6.95
C ILE A 138 6.49 -10.46 -8.26
N ARG A 139 7.34 -10.75 -9.24
CA ARG A 139 6.94 -11.14 -10.60
C ARG A 139 7.42 -12.51 -11.03
N ASN A 140 8.18 -13.21 -10.19
CA ASN A 140 8.66 -14.54 -10.49
C ASN A 140 8.84 -15.38 -9.23
N LYS A 141 8.85 -16.70 -9.40
CA LYS A 141 8.95 -17.67 -8.31
C LYS A 141 10.26 -17.55 -7.54
N GLU A 142 11.37 -17.26 -8.21
CA GLU A 142 12.67 -17.12 -7.57
C GLU A 142 12.66 -16.00 -6.51
N ASN A 143 12.16 -14.82 -6.88
CA ASN A 143 12.05 -13.71 -5.95
C ASN A 143 11.02 -13.99 -4.83
N PHE A 144 9.94 -14.72 -5.13
CA PHE A 144 8.98 -15.14 -4.11
C PHE A 144 9.65 -16.01 -3.04
N GLU A 145 10.40 -17.03 -3.44
CA GLU A 145 11.09 -17.93 -2.50
C GLU A 145 12.12 -17.18 -1.63
N LYS A 146 12.78 -16.15 -2.17
CA LYS A 146 13.76 -15.33 -1.43
C LYS A 146 13.12 -14.44 -0.36
N VAL A 147 11.86 -14.02 -0.53
CA VAL A 147 11.26 -13.01 0.33
C VAL A 147 10.18 -13.54 1.27
N LYS A 148 9.55 -14.67 0.97
CA LYS A 148 8.38 -15.20 1.68
C LYS A 148 8.58 -15.39 3.19
N GLU A 149 9.81 -15.72 3.63
CA GLU A 149 10.13 -15.90 5.05
C GLU A 149 10.58 -14.59 5.75
N LYS A 150 10.71 -13.51 4.99
CA LYS A 150 11.18 -12.20 5.51
C LYS A 150 10.02 -11.25 5.82
N VAL A 151 8.82 -11.52 5.37
CA VAL A 151 7.67 -10.60 5.41
C VAL A 151 6.37 -11.32 5.74
N ASP A 152 5.39 -10.57 6.25
CA ASP A 152 4.09 -11.11 6.62
C ASP A 152 3.17 -11.31 5.41
N ALA A 153 3.36 -10.55 4.33
CA ALA A 153 2.60 -10.70 3.09
C ALA A 153 3.39 -10.23 1.86
N VAL A 154 3.00 -10.77 0.69
CA VAL A 154 3.62 -10.46 -0.60
C VAL A 154 2.57 -9.98 -1.59
N ILE A 155 2.81 -8.83 -2.22
CA ILE A 155 2.06 -8.36 -3.39
C ILE A 155 2.79 -8.84 -4.64
N PHE A 156 2.10 -9.58 -5.50
CA PHE A 156 2.67 -10.17 -6.70
C PHE A 156 1.84 -9.89 -7.95
N GLU A 157 2.49 -9.95 -9.11
CA GLU A 157 1.89 -9.89 -10.43
C GLU A 157 2.35 -11.10 -11.24
N SER A 158 1.41 -11.78 -11.90
CA SER A 158 1.71 -12.88 -12.84
C SER A 158 2.59 -14.01 -12.27
N LEU A 159 2.55 -14.22 -10.96
CA LEU A 159 3.39 -15.23 -10.28
C LEU A 159 3.03 -16.65 -10.71
N PHE A 160 1.75 -16.87 -10.95
CA PHE A 160 1.19 -18.12 -11.46
C PHE A 160 0.49 -17.79 -12.77
N LYS A 161 1.04 -18.24 -13.92
CA LYS A 161 0.23 -18.34 -15.13
C LYS A 161 -0.79 -19.43 -14.85
N LEU A 162 -2.05 -19.06 -14.76
CA LEU A 162 -3.17 -19.98 -14.79
C LEU A 162 -3.18 -20.73 -16.11
#